data_7c15183ce06a65652bd6d633c1545dd2
#
_entry.id   7c15183ce06a65652bd6d633c1545dd2
#
_cell.length_a   1.000
_cell.length_b   1.000
_cell.length_c   1.000
_cell.angle_alpha   90.00
_cell.angle_beta   90.00
_cell.angle_gamma   90.00
#
_symmetry.space_group_name_H-M   'P 1'
#
loop_
_entity.id
_entity.type
_entity.pdbx_description
1 polymer ?
#
loop_
_entity_poly.entity_id
_entity_poly.type
_entity_poly.pdbx_seq_one_letter_code
_entity_poly.pdbx_strand_id
1 'polypeptide(L)'
;MKLIFLDIDGTLTRPGENDPPESAAEAIKKARARGNKVFLCTGRNPDMLKPLLKYGFDGVVSCSGGYVAVGEGENEEVLFDCPMTDEQRDIALESLHRNGVFCTIEAKDGSWGDENLADFLKEQPEGNSEIERWRKTLAANLGLRPLSEYDGSPIYKVVVMCLKPSQLDEARSLLEADFNFVIQELKDRGGIINGELINRKFDKGRGVDLIRERFGASREDTVGFGDSMNDLEMMRTVGTSVCMANGAEALKALADLVCPSVSEDGLARAFEKLNLI
;
A
#
# COMPACT_ATOMS: atom_id res chain seq x y z
N MET A 1 23.78 -10.96 -5.18
CA MET A 1 22.43 -10.60 -5.67
C MET A 1 21.67 -9.99 -4.51
N LYS A 2 21.12 -8.81 -4.65
CA LYS A 2 20.23 -8.22 -3.63
C LYS A 2 18.77 -8.32 -4.06
N LEU A 3 17.88 -8.45 -3.08
CA LEU A 3 16.44 -8.33 -3.23
C LEU A 3 16.03 -6.94 -2.71
N ILE A 4 15.49 -6.11 -3.57
CA ILE A 4 15.20 -4.70 -3.30
C ILE A 4 13.69 -4.53 -3.29
N PHE A 5 13.12 -4.06 -2.18
CA PHE A 5 11.70 -3.86 -1.97
C PHE A 5 11.40 -2.36 -1.91
N LEU A 6 10.52 -1.90 -2.78
CA LEU A 6 10.18 -0.49 -2.93
C LEU A 6 8.71 -0.25 -2.57
N ASP A 7 8.46 0.58 -1.57
CA ASP A 7 7.14 1.18 -1.46
C ASP A 7 6.91 2.16 -2.62
N ILE A 8 5.65 2.53 -2.86
CA ILE A 8 5.28 3.34 -4.02
C ILE A 8 5.08 4.81 -3.64
N ASP A 9 4.05 5.11 -2.86
CA ASP A 9 3.58 6.47 -2.63
C ASP A 9 4.48 7.22 -1.64
N GLY A 10 5.26 8.17 -2.12
CA GLY A 10 6.24 8.91 -1.31
C GLY A 10 7.63 8.27 -1.31
N THR A 11 7.80 7.11 -1.94
CA THR A 11 9.07 6.38 -2.05
C THR A 11 9.52 6.24 -3.50
N LEU A 12 8.83 5.45 -4.30
CA LEU A 12 9.11 5.26 -5.73
C LEU A 12 8.53 6.42 -6.56
N THR A 13 7.31 6.84 -6.24
CA THR A 13 6.60 7.94 -6.91
C THR A 13 6.26 9.04 -5.91
N ARG A 14 5.95 10.25 -6.40
CA ARG A 14 5.28 11.23 -5.56
C ARG A 14 3.88 10.71 -5.19
N PRO A 15 3.37 11.07 -3.99
CA PRO A 15 2.05 10.62 -3.58
C PRO A 15 0.97 10.92 -4.62
N GLY A 16 0.23 9.86 -5.02
CA GLY A 16 -0.84 9.96 -6.02
C GLY A 16 -0.39 10.00 -7.49
N GLU A 17 0.91 9.87 -7.77
CA GLU A 17 1.44 9.71 -9.13
C GLU A 17 1.67 8.23 -9.45
N ASN A 18 1.62 7.90 -10.75
CA ASN A 18 1.89 6.54 -11.24
C ASN A 18 3.22 6.42 -12.00
N ASP A 19 3.88 7.53 -12.28
CA ASP A 19 5.17 7.52 -12.95
C ASP A 19 6.28 7.92 -11.97
N PRO A 20 7.30 7.09 -11.78
CA PRO A 20 8.46 7.44 -10.97
C PRO A 20 9.30 8.53 -11.68
N PRO A 21 10.12 9.28 -10.94
CA PRO A 21 11.16 10.11 -11.54
C PRO A 21 12.03 9.30 -12.49
N GLU A 22 12.49 9.91 -13.58
CA GLU A 22 13.34 9.25 -14.58
C GLU A 22 14.60 8.63 -13.95
N SER A 23 15.20 9.32 -12.98
CA SER A 23 16.33 8.84 -12.21
C SER A 23 16.04 7.53 -11.47
N ALA A 24 14.86 7.39 -10.89
CA ALA A 24 14.44 6.18 -10.17
C ALA A 24 14.18 5.03 -11.16
N ALA A 25 13.51 5.29 -12.27
CA ALA A 25 13.28 4.29 -13.32
C ALA A 25 14.63 3.77 -13.91
N GLU A 26 15.58 4.64 -14.16
CA GLU A 26 16.91 4.26 -14.65
C GLU A 26 17.72 3.49 -13.59
N ALA A 27 17.58 3.86 -12.30
CA ALA A 27 18.22 3.14 -11.21
C ALA A 27 17.68 1.70 -11.08
N ILE A 28 16.39 1.50 -11.18
CA ILE A 28 15.77 0.16 -11.20
C ILE A 28 16.34 -0.68 -12.34
N LYS A 29 16.38 -0.12 -13.55
CA LYS A 29 16.91 -0.81 -14.72
C LYS A 29 18.39 -1.19 -14.55
N LYS A 30 19.23 -0.30 -14.02
CA LYS A 30 20.65 -0.57 -13.74
C LYS A 30 20.83 -1.63 -12.67
N ALA A 31 20.05 -1.56 -11.58
CA ALA A 31 20.11 -2.56 -10.50
C ALA A 31 19.81 -3.97 -11.02
N ARG A 32 18.75 -4.09 -11.84
CA ARG A 32 18.38 -5.37 -12.47
C ARG A 32 19.46 -5.85 -13.46
N ALA A 33 20.07 -4.95 -14.23
CA ALA A 33 21.16 -5.29 -15.13
C ALA A 33 22.41 -5.84 -14.39
N ARG A 34 22.60 -5.47 -13.11
CA ARG A 34 23.62 -6.05 -12.23
C ARG A 34 23.21 -7.39 -11.58
N GLY A 35 22.05 -7.91 -11.94
CA GLY A 35 21.54 -9.19 -11.41
C GLY A 35 20.79 -9.07 -10.08
N ASN A 36 20.52 -7.87 -9.59
CA ASN A 36 19.63 -7.64 -8.46
C ASN A 36 18.17 -7.86 -8.87
N LYS A 37 17.32 -8.16 -7.90
CA LYS A 37 15.87 -8.30 -8.08
C LYS A 37 15.16 -7.16 -7.42
N VAL A 38 14.17 -6.57 -8.10
CA VAL A 38 13.43 -5.40 -7.62
C VAL A 38 11.95 -5.73 -7.54
N PHE A 39 11.34 -5.49 -6.40
CA PHE A 39 9.95 -5.80 -6.07
C PHE A 39 9.20 -4.55 -5.64
N LEU A 40 7.93 -4.44 -6.03
CA LEU A 40 7.01 -3.49 -5.40
C LEU A 40 6.54 -4.05 -4.04
N CYS A 41 6.46 -3.20 -3.01
CA CYS A 41 5.99 -3.58 -1.69
C CYS A 41 5.03 -2.50 -1.15
N THR A 42 3.71 -2.68 -1.37
CA THR A 42 2.75 -1.60 -1.31
C THR A 42 1.39 -2.00 -0.71
N GLY A 43 0.65 -0.99 -0.22
CA GLY A 43 -0.76 -1.13 0.13
C GLY A 43 -1.71 -1.18 -1.06
N ARG A 44 -1.25 -0.80 -2.28
CA ARG A 44 -2.08 -0.83 -3.49
C ARG A 44 -2.44 -2.26 -3.88
N ASN A 45 -3.62 -2.45 -4.46
CA ASN A 45 -4.03 -3.73 -5.03
C ASN A 45 -3.34 -3.99 -6.40
N PRO A 46 -3.35 -5.23 -6.93
CA PRO A 46 -2.68 -5.56 -8.20
C PRO A 46 -3.18 -4.74 -9.40
N ASP A 47 -4.45 -4.37 -9.46
CA ASP A 47 -4.99 -3.55 -10.55
C ASP A 47 -4.33 -2.17 -10.60
N MET A 48 -4.12 -1.56 -9.44
CA MET A 48 -3.45 -0.26 -9.31
C MET A 48 -1.95 -0.29 -9.67
N LEU A 49 -1.34 -1.47 -9.79
CA LEU A 49 0.08 -1.62 -10.15
C LEU A 49 0.31 -1.66 -11.66
N LYS A 50 -0.71 -1.92 -12.47
CA LYS A 50 -0.58 -2.07 -13.93
C LYS A 50 0.20 -0.94 -14.62
N PRO A 51 -0.01 0.36 -14.28
CA PRO A 51 0.78 1.45 -14.88
C PRO A 51 2.27 1.40 -14.58
N LEU A 52 2.66 0.78 -13.45
CA LEU A 52 4.04 0.69 -12.99
C LEU A 52 4.80 -0.51 -13.59
N LEU A 53 4.11 -1.56 -14.00
CA LEU A 53 4.75 -2.80 -14.48
C LEU A 53 5.69 -2.55 -15.68
N LYS A 54 5.42 -1.52 -16.50
CA LYS A 54 6.29 -1.12 -17.63
C LYS A 54 7.74 -0.80 -17.23
N TYR A 55 8.00 -0.48 -15.95
CA TYR A 55 9.36 -0.21 -15.45
C TYR A 55 10.14 -1.47 -15.09
N GLY A 56 9.47 -2.64 -15.12
CA GLY A 56 10.07 -3.96 -14.93
C GLY A 56 10.36 -4.26 -13.46
N PHE A 57 9.54 -5.09 -12.84
CA PHE A 57 9.72 -5.59 -11.50
C PHE A 57 9.77 -7.11 -11.53
N ASP A 58 10.45 -7.71 -10.56
CA ASP A 58 10.60 -9.18 -10.48
C ASP A 58 9.49 -9.83 -9.65
N GLY A 59 8.55 -9.03 -9.15
CA GLY A 59 7.36 -9.47 -8.41
C GLY A 59 6.79 -8.36 -7.53
N VAL A 60 5.79 -8.72 -6.73
CA VAL A 60 5.03 -7.76 -5.90
C VAL A 60 4.70 -8.33 -4.53
N VAL A 61 4.75 -7.47 -3.52
CA VAL A 61 4.05 -7.58 -2.25
C VAL A 61 2.95 -6.53 -2.28
N SER A 62 1.74 -6.92 -2.59
CA SER A 62 0.60 -6.06 -2.84
C SER A 62 -0.45 -6.18 -1.72
N CYS A 63 -1.40 -5.27 -1.64
CA CYS A 63 -2.44 -5.24 -0.62
C CYS A 63 -1.87 -5.34 0.81
N SER A 64 -0.75 -4.64 1.07
CA SER A 64 -0.03 -4.69 2.37
C SER A 64 0.47 -6.10 2.76
N GLY A 65 0.70 -6.99 1.79
CA GLY A 65 1.13 -8.37 2.00
C GLY A 65 0.03 -9.42 1.82
N GLY A 66 -1.20 -9.00 1.53
CA GLY A 66 -2.33 -9.91 1.28
C GLY A 66 -2.24 -10.68 -0.03
N TYR A 67 -1.49 -10.15 -0.99
CA TYR A 67 -1.15 -10.81 -2.24
C TYR A 67 0.35 -10.67 -2.51
N VAL A 68 1.03 -11.79 -2.65
CA VAL A 68 2.48 -11.85 -2.90
C VAL A 68 2.75 -12.75 -4.09
N ALA A 69 3.42 -12.23 -5.10
CA ALA A 69 3.75 -12.97 -6.31
C ALA A 69 5.16 -12.61 -6.83
N VAL A 70 5.80 -13.54 -7.51
CA VAL A 70 7.06 -13.36 -8.23
C VAL A 70 6.90 -13.70 -9.69
N GLY A 71 7.68 -13.06 -10.55
CA GLY A 71 7.52 -13.15 -12.00
C GLY A 71 6.46 -12.20 -12.53
N GLU A 72 6.08 -12.37 -13.80
CA GLU A 72 5.18 -11.48 -14.51
C GLU A 72 4.41 -12.25 -15.60
N GLY A 73 3.13 -11.90 -15.81
CA GLY A 73 2.28 -12.48 -16.84
C GLY A 73 2.12 -14.00 -16.70
N GLU A 74 2.36 -14.75 -17.76
CA GLU A 74 2.23 -16.22 -17.75
C GLU A 74 3.25 -16.93 -16.85
N ASN A 75 4.30 -16.22 -16.41
CA ASN A 75 5.33 -16.72 -15.50
C ASN A 75 5.13 -16.24 -14.06
N GLU A 76 3.98 -15.64 -13.74
CA GLU A 76 3.66 -15.26 -12.37
C GLU A 76 3.47 -16.50 -11.49
N GLU A 77 4.22 -16.56 -10.40
CA GLU A 77 4.07 -17.54 -9.32
C GLU A 77 3.52 -16.85 -8.09
N VAL A 78 2.30 -17.19 -7.69
CA VAL A 78 1.66 -16.66 -6.48
C VAL A 78 2.21 -17.42 -5.28
N LEU A 79 2.88 -16.71 -4.37
CA LEU A 79 3.45 -17.28 -3.14
C LEU A 79 2.47 -17.22 -1.97
N PHE A 80 1.60 -16.21 -1.96
CA PHE A 80 0.60 -16.02 -0.92
C PHE A 80 -0.60 -15.26 -1.47
N ASP A 81 -1.79 -15.72 -1.11
CA ASP A 81 -3.06 -15.11 -1.48
C ASP A 81 -4.06 -15.30 -0.33
N CYS A 82 -4.46 -14.20 0.31
CA CYS A 82 -5.29 -14.24 1.52
C CYS A 82 -6.38 -13.15 1.49
N PRO A 83 -7.37 -13.28 0.62
CA PRO A 83 -8.50 -12.37 0.61
C PRO A 83 -9.42 -12.58 1.83
N MET A 84 -10.31 -11.64 2.06
CA MET A 84 -11.43 -11.80 3.00
C MET A 84 -12.34 -12.94 2.53
N THR A 85 -12.92 -13.67 3.47
CA THR A 85 -14.01 -14.60 3.14
C THR A 85 -15.29 -13.81 2.84
N ASP A 86 -16.23 -14.43 2.13
CA ASP A 86 -17.55 -13.82 1.87
C ASP A 86 -18.26 -13.44 3.18
N GLU A 87 -18.19 -14.28 4.19
CA GLU A 87 -18.75 -14.01 5.51
C GLU A 87 -18.11 -12.78 6.18
N GLN A 88 -16.78 -12.67 6.13
CA GLN A 88 -16.06 -11.52 6.68
C GLN A 88 -16.41 -10.23 5.94
N ARG A 89 -16.52 -10.28 4.59
CA ARG A 89 -16.97 -9.16 3.77
C ARG A 89 -18.36 -8.72 4.17
N ASP A 90 -19.31 -9.64 4.24
CA ASP A 90 -20.70 -9.34 4.52
C ASP A 90 -20.85 -8.74 5.93
N ILE A 91 -20.22 -9.32 6.94
CA ILE A 91 -20.17 -8.76 8.30
C ILE A 91 -19.56 -7.34 8.29
N ALA A 92 -18.46 -7.13 7.57
CA ALA A 92 -17.82 -5.83 7.51
C ALA A 92 -18.75 -4.77 6.88
N LEU A 93 -19.25 -5.02 5.68
CA LEU A 93 -20.10 -4.06 4.98
C LEU A 93 -21.41 -3.80 5.69
N GLU A 94 -22.10 -4.84 6.18
CA GLU A 94 -23.38 -4.68 6.90
C GLU A 94 -23.21 -3.89 8.20
N SER A 95 -22.20 -4.20 9.02
CA SER A 95 -21.99 -3.51 10.28
C SER A 95 -21.53 -2.07 10.09
N LEU A 96 -20.67 -1.80 9.10
CA LEU A 96 -20.20 -0.47 8.78
C LEU A 96 -21.32 0.42 8.21
N HIS A 97 -22.07 -0.07 7.21
CA HIS A 97 -23.17 0.69 6.60
C HIS A 97 -24.30 0.98 7.57
N ARG A 98 -24.66 0.02 8.45
CA ARG A 98 -25.68 0.23 9.49
C ARG A 98 -25.33 1.39 10.42
N ASN A 99 -24.05 1.65 10.61
CA ASN A 99 -23.55 2.74 11.44
C ASN A 99 -23.17 4.00 10.64
N GLY A 100 -23.55 4.09 9.36
CA GLY A 100 -23.31 5.26 8.50
C GLY A 100 -21.83 5.50 8.17
N VAL A 101 -21.05 4.43 8.06
CA VAL A 101 -19.66 4.47 7.61
C VAL A 101 -19.64 4.27 6.09
N PHE A 102 -18.90 5.12 5.39
CA PHE A 102 -18.63 4.95 3.98
C PHE A 102 -17.50 3.96 3.77
N CYS A 103 -17.68 3.06 2.81
CA CYS A 103 -16.75 1.99 2.52
C CYS A 103 -16.21 2.07 1.09
N THR A 104 -14.94 1.75 0.94
CA THR A 104 -14.32 1.38 -0.34
C THR A 104 -13.66 0.02 -0.15
N ILE A 105 -14.02 -0.95 -0.99
CA ILE A 105 -13.36 -2.26 -1.03
C ILE A 105 -12.25 -2.26 -2.06
N GLU A 106 -11.09 -2.76 -1.67
CA GLU A 106 -9.96 -2.98 -2.55
C GLU A 106 -9.79 -4.47 -2.79
N ALA A 107 -10.07 -4.87 -4.02
CA ALA A 107 -9.98 -6.25 -4.47
C ALA A 107 -8.84 -6.43 -5.48
N LYS A 108 -8.59 -7.67 -5.91
CA LYS A 108 -7.51 -8.01 -6.84
C LYS A 108 -7.62 -7.24 -8.16
N ASP A 109 -8.82 -7.16 -8.71
CA ASP A 109 -9.07 -6.66 -10.08
C ASP A 109 -9.71 -5.28 -10.11
N GLY A 110 -9.69 -4.56 -8.99
CA GLY A 110 -10.19 -3.20 -8.92
C GLY A 110 -10.61 -2.75 -7.53
N SER A 111 -11.21 -1.57 -7.49
CA SER A 111 -11.75 -0.98 -6.26
C SER A 111 -13.19 -0.52 -6.49
N TRP A 112 -14.03 -0.72 -5.48
CA TRP A 112 -15.44 -0.31 -5.51
C TRP A 112 -15.76 0.49 -4.23
N GLY A 113 -16.50 1.56 -4.38
CA GLY A 113 -16.87 2.43 -3.27
C GLY A 113 -18.34 2.77 -3.26
N ASP A 114 -18.82 3.20 -2.09
CA ASP A 114 -20.18 3.68 -1.93
C ASP A 114 -20.47 4.83 -2.88
N GLU A 115 -21.62 4.79 -3.55
CA GLU A 115 -22.02 5.78 -4.56
C GLU A 115 -22.06 7.22 -4.03
N ASN A 116 -22.41 7.37 -2.75
CA ASN A 116 -22.54 8.68 -2.09
C ASN A 116 -21.22 9.17 -1.45
N LEU A 117 -20.12 8.44 -1.57
CA LEU A 117 -18.82 8.83 -1.01
C LEU A 117 -18.32 10.17 -1.59
N ALA A 118 -18.54 10.39 -2.89
CA ALA A 118 -18.14 11.63 -3.54
C ALA A 118 -18.89 12.84 -2.97
N ASP A 119 -20.18 12.71 -2.70
CA ASP A 119 -21.00 13.79 -2.15
C ASP A 119 -20.65 14.04 -0.68
N PHE A 120 -20.45 12.98 0.11
CA PHE A 120 -19.94 13.10 1.46
C PHE A 120 -18.62 13.89 1.51
N LEU A 121 -17.68 13.60 0.62
CA LEU A 121 -16.39 14.30 0.59
C LEU A 121 -16.51 15.76 0.14
N LYS A 122 -17.46 16.10 -0.75
CA LYS A 122 -17.71 17.49 -1.16
C LYS A 122 -18.21 18.37 -0.01
N GLU A 123 -18.99 17.79 0.89
CA GLU A 123 -19.55 18.50 2.05
C GLU A 123 -18.51 18.79 3.14
N GLN A 124 -17.34 18.18 3.06
CA GLN A 124 -16.31 18.34 4.07
C GLN A 124 -15.50 19.62 3.85
N PRO A 125 -14.96 20.25 4.93
CA PRO A 125 -14.14 21.46 4.83
C PRO A 125 -12.92 21.29 3.91
N GLU A 126 -12.52 22.37 3.25
CA GLU A 126 -11.29 22.42 2.46
C GLU A 126 -10.04 22.44 3.35
N GLY A 127 -8.89 22.03 2.78
CA GLY A 127 -7.57 22.12 3.42
C GLY A 127 -7.11 20.89 4.19
N ASN A 128 -7.78 19.75 4.00
CA ASN A 128 -7.28 18.44 4.43
C ASN A 128 -6.69 17.71 3.22
N SER A 129 -5.38 17.43 3.27
CA SER A 129 -4.63 16.81 2.16
C SER A 129 -5.15 15.43 1.78
N GLU A 130 -5.63 14.65 2.75
CA GLU A 130 -6.18 13.31 2.50
C GLU A 130 -7.55 13.39 1.82
N ILE A 131 -8.42 14.28 2.27
CA ILE A 131 -9.72 14.53 1.61
C ILE A 131 -9.50 15.06 0.19
N GLU A 132 -8.55 15.95 -0.01
CA GLU A 132 -8.21 16.47 -1.33
C GLU A 132 -7.64 15.36 -2.24
N ARG A 133 -6.84 14.46 -1.69
CA ARG A 133 -6.35 13.27 -2.39
C ARG A 133 -7.54 12.41 -2.85
N TRP A 134 -8.46 12.09 -1.95
CA TRP A 134 -9.66 11.32 -2.28
C TRP A 134 -10.57 12.03 -3.28
N ARG A 135 -10.78 13.36 -3.13
CA ARG A 135 -11.52 14.16 -4.11
C ARG A 135 -10.88 14.09 -5.50
N LYS A 136 -9.56 14.19 -5.58
CA LYS A 136 -8.83 14.06 -6.86
C LYS A 136 -8.96 12.66 -7.44
N THR A 137 -8.83 11.62 -6.63
CA THR A 137 -8.99 10.23 -7.04
C THR A 137 -10.37 9.98 -7.64
N LEU A 138 -11.42 10.44 -6.97
CA LEU A 138 -12.80 10.34 -7.46
C LEU A 138 -13.05 11.20 -8.70
N ALA A 139 -12.55 12.45 -8.72
CA ALA A 139 -12.73 13.37 -9.85
C ALA A 139 -11.97 12.90 -11.12
N ALA A 140 -10.82 12.27 -10.94
CA ALA A 140 -10.02 11.73 -12.03
C ALA A 140 -10.53 10.37 -12.54
N ASN A 141 -11.60 9.84 -11.95
CA ASN A 141 -12.16 8.52 -12.27
C ASN A 141 -11.09 7.41 -12.26
N LEU A 142 -10.19 7.46 -11.26
CA LEU A 142 -9.03 6.56 -11.15
C LEU A 142 -9.45 5.14 -10.71
N GLY A 143 -10.35 4.54 -11.47
CA GLY A 143 -10.68 3.13 -11.32
C GLY A 143 -11.58 2.78 -10.14
N LEU A 144 -12.14 3.76 -9.40
CA LEU A 144 -13.15 3.48 -8.38
C LEU A 144 -14.51 3.30 -9.04
N ARG A 145 -15.06 2.09 -8.95
CA ARG A 145 -16.38 1.71 -9.46
C ARG A 145 -17.44 1.81 -8.36
N PRO A 146 -18.73 1.98 -8.68
CA PRO A 146 -19.80 1.90 -7.70
C PRO A 146 -19.82 0.54 -6.98
N LEU A 147 -20.09 0.53 -5.68
CA LEU A 147 -20.14 -0.71 -4.91
C LEU A 147 -21.23 -1.67 -5.40
N SER A 148 -22.32 -1.13 -5.96
CA SER A 148 -23.38 -1.91 -6.63
C SER A 148 -22.91 -2.70 -7.86
N GLU A 149 -21.78 -2.35 -8.44
CA GLU A 149 -21.17 -3.05 -9.58
C GLU A 149 -20.08 -4.04 -9.15
N TYR A 150 -19.95 -4.32 -7.85
CA TYR A 150 -18.96 -5.28 -7.36
C TYR A 150 -19.21 -6.68 -7.94
N ASP A 151 -18.20 -7.26 -8.54
CA ASP A 151 -18.26 -8.47 -9.36
C ASP A 151 -17.89 -9.77 -8.63
N GLY A 152 -17.58 -9.69 -7.33
CA GLY A 152 -17.16 -10.85 -6.54
C GLY A 152 -15.64 -11.09 -6.53
N SER A 153 -14.84 -10.18 -7.08
CA SER A 153 -13.37 -10.27 -7.01
C SER A 153 -12.85 -10.38 -5.58
N PRO A 154 -11.78 -11.17 -5.33
CA PRO A 154 -11.20 -11.33 -3.99
C PRO A 154 -10.82 -9.99 -3.35
N ILE A 155 -11.38 -9.68 -2.17
CA ILE A 155 -11.15 -8.44 -1.41
C ILE A 155 -10.03 -8.65 -0.39
N TYR A 156 -9.08 -7.70 -0.32
CA TYR A 156 -7.98 -7.75 0.64
C TYR A 156 -8.06 -6.66 1.71
N LYS A 157 -8.76 -5.57 1.43
CA LYS A 157 -8.84 -4.42 2.32
C LYS A 157 -10.18 -3.71 2.17
N VAL A 158 -10.70 -3.21 3.29
CA VAL A 158 -11.82 -2.27 3.31
C VAL A 158 -11.30 -0.94 3.85
N VAL A 159 -11.41 0.11 3.06
CA VAL A 159 -11.16 1.49 3.49
C VAL A 159 -12.46 2.05 4.04
N VAL A 160 -12.40 2.72 5.18
CA VAL A 160 -13.56 3.27 5.88
C VAL A 160 -13.43 4.77 6.07
N MET A 161 -14.55 5.49 5.92
CA MET A 161 -14.63 6.92 6.24
C MET A 161 -15.88 7.18 7.07
N CYS A 162 -15.72 7.89 8.18
CA CYS A 162 -16.83 8.29 9.05
C CYS A 162 -16.50 9.56 9.84
N LEU A 163 -17.47 10.04 10.63
CA LEU A 163 -17.33 11.28 11.41
C LEU A 163 -17.04 11.03 12.89
N LYS A 164 -17.32 9.83 13.40
CA LYS A 164 -17.17 9.51 14.83
C LYS A 164 -16.52 8.14 15.00
N PRO A 165 -15.55 7.98 15.92
CA PRO A 165 -14.94 6.68 16.21
C PRO A 165 -15.96 5.59 16.57
N SER A 166 -17.03 5.97 17.30
CA SER A 166 -18.07 5.02 17.72
C SER A 166 -18.86 4.38 16.58
N GLN A 167 -18.81 4.92 15.37
CA GLN A 167 -19.42 4.31 14.20
C GLN A 167 -18.72 3.00 13.79
N LEU A 168 -17.48 2.80 14.24
CA LEU A 168 -16.68 1.60 13.98
C LEU A 168 -16.79 0.53 15.07
N ASP A 169 -17.47 0.80 16.20
CA ASP A 169 -17.45 -0.08 17.39
C ASP A 169 -18.10 -1.44 17.11
N GLU A 170 -19.21 -1.47 16.38
CA GLU A 170 -19.88 -2.73 16.02
C GLU A 170 -18.98 -3.60 15.12
N ALA A 171 -18.50 -3.04 14.02
CA ALA A 171 -17.60 -3.74 13.11
C ALA A 171 -16.33 -4.23 13.81
N ARG A 172 -15.78 -3.39 14.71
CA ARG A 172 -14.60 -3.76 15.50
C ARG A 172 -14.90 -4.95 16.40
N SER A 173 -16.02 -4.94 17.15
CA SER A 173 -16.36 -6.03 18.05
C SER A 173 -16.56 -7.38 17.33
N LEU A 174 -16.97 -7.35 16.06
CA LEU A 174 -17.21 -8.53 15.25
C LEU A 174 -15.96 -9.04 14.53
N LEU A 175 -15.01 -8.15 14.18
CA LEU A 175 -13.93 -8.45 13.27
C LEU A 175 -12.52 -8.27 13.86
N GLU A 176 -12.36 -7.71 15.06
CA GLU A 176 -11.04 -7.43 15.63
C GLU A 176 -10.16 -8.68 15.88
N ALA A 177 -10.77 -9.86 15.95
CA ALA A 177 -10.03 -11.11 16.04
C ALA A 177 -9.20 -11.38 14.75
N ASP A 178 -9.75 -11.04 13.59
CA ASP A 178 -9.16 -11.31 12.28
C ASP A 178 -8.54 -10.07 11.63
N PHE A 179 -8.98 -8.86 11.99
CA PHE A 179 -8.59 -7.62 11.32
C PHE A 179 -8.00 -6.58 12.28
N ASN A 180 -6.97 -5.90 11.79
CA ASN A 180 -6.49 -4.65 12.36
C ASN A 180 -7.32 -3.49 11.81
N PHE A 181 -7.82 -2.63 12.68
CA PHE A 181 -8.44 -1.36 12.34
C PHE A 181 -7.36 -0.27 12.44
N VAL A 182 -6.70 0.03 11.33
CA VAL A 182 -5.70 1.09 11.23
C VAL A 182 -6.42 2.40 10.99
N ILE A 183 -6.64 3.17 12.06
CA ILE A 183 -7.47 4.37 12.04
C ILE A 183 -6.60 5.61 12.15
N GLN A 184 -6.82 6.57 11.26
CA GLN A 184 -6.24 7.90 11.29
C GLN A 184 -7.34 8.92 11.60
N GLU A 185 -7.23 9.58 12.75
CA GLU A 185 -8.06 10.74 13.05
C GLU A 185 -7.43 11.97 12.40
N LEU A 186 -8.10 12.52 11.40
CA LEU A 186 -7.68 13.75 10.72
C LEU A 186 -8.11 14.96 11.57
N LYS A 187 -7.34 15.28 12.61
CA LYS A 187 -7.68 16.26 13.66
C LYS A 187 -7.77 17.71 13.18
N ASP A 188 -7.15 18.03 12.06
CA ASP A 188 -7.08 19.42 11.58
C ASP A 188 -8.22 19.74 10.60
N ARG A 189 -9.34 20.23 11.13
CA ARG A 189 -10.49 20.78 10.39
C ARG A 189 -11.54 19.80 9.88
N GLY A 190 -12.40 19.34 10.76
CA GLY A 190 -13.65 18.68 10.39
C GLY A 190 -13.85 17.25 10.88
N GLY A 191 -12.85 16.66 11.55
CA GLY A 191 -13.06 15.40 12.31
C GLY A 191 -13.41 14.17 11.48
N ILE A 192 -12.98 14.10 10.21
CA ILE A 192 -13.14 12.87 9.44
C ILE A 192 -12.17 11.82 9.98
N ILE A 193 -12.70 10.64 10.14
CA ILE A 193 -11.96 9.43 10.44
C ILE A 193 -11.80 8.68 9.12
N ASN A 194 -10.56 8.45 8.74
CA ASN A 194 -10.18 7.57 7.65
C ASN A 194 -9.46 6.35 8.24
N GLY A 195 -9.71 5.18 7.69
CA GLY A 195 -9.06 3.98 8.20
C GLY A 195 -9.14 2.81 7.25
N GLU A 196 -8.46 1.75 7.63
CA GLU A 196 -8.36 0.53 6.85
C GLU A 196 -8.57 -0.69 7.75
N LEU A 197 -9.36 -1.65 7.27
CA LEU A 197 -9.46 -2.98 7.82
C LEU A 197 -8.47 -3.87 7.07
N ILE A 198 -7.42 -4.31 7.75
CA ILE A 198 -6.36 -5.15 7.18
C ILE A 198 -6.30 -6.46 7.95
N ASN A 199 -6.32 -7.58 7.26
CA ASN A 199 -6.25 -8.90 7.89
C ASN A 199 -4.94 -9.06 8.67
N ARG A 200 -5.02 -9.62 9.88
CA ARG A 200 -3.87 -9.85 10.79
C ARG A 200 -2.90 -10.95 10.31
N LYS A 201 -3.30 -11.74 9.32
CA LYS A 201 -2.49 -12.84 8.79
C LYS A 201 -1.31 -12.38 7.96
N PHE A 202 -1.31 -11.14 7.49
CA PHE A 202 -0.27 -10.61 6.61
C PHE A 202 0.14 -9.18 6.98
N ASP A 203 1.31 -8.80 6.53
CA ASP A 203 1.89 -7.45 6.52
C ASP A 203 3.00 -7.40 5.46
N LYS A 204 3.53 -6.21 5.18
CA LYS A 204 4.61 -6.03 4.21
C LYS A 204 5.87 -6.84 4.55
N GLY A 205 6.20 -7.00 5.84
CA GLY A 205 7.38 -7.75 6.29
C GLY A 205 7.26 -9.24 6.01
N ARG A 206 6.11 -9.84 6.30
CA ARG A 206 5.83 -11.24 5.95
C ARG A 206 5.90 -11.46 4.43
N GLY A 207 5.41 -10.52 3.63
CA GLY A 207 5.54 -10.57 2.18
C GLY A 207 7.00 -10.56 1.71
N VAL A 208 7.84 -9.74 2.35
CA VAL A 208 9.30 -9.73 2.11
C VAL A 208 9.92 -11.08 2.43
N ASP A 209 9.59 -11.68 3.58
CA ASP A 209 10.12 -12.98 3.98
C ASP A 209 9.74 -14.10 3.00
N LEU A 210 8.51 -14.15 2.51
CA LEU A 210 8.07 -15.11 1.51
C LEU A 210 8.92 -15.03 0.22
N ILE A 211 9.15 -13.82 -0.29
CA ILE A 211 9.99 -13.61 -1.47
C ILE A 211 11.44 -14.00 -1.15
N ARG A 212 11.98 -13.55 -0.01
CA ARG A 212 13.35 -13.88 0.43
C ARG A 212 13.57 -15.41 0.48
N GLU A 213 12.63 -16.14 1.08
CA GLU A 213 12.68 -17.60 1.16
C GLU A 213 12.59 -18.25 -0.22
N ARG A 214 11.72 -17.75 -1.11
CA ARG A 214 11.59 -18.25 -2.48
C ARG A 214 12.89 -18.14 -3.28
N PHE A 215 13.68 -17.08 -3.03
CA PHE A 215 14.99 -16.89 -3.67
C PHE A 215 16.16 -17.51 -2.90
N GLY A 216 15.93 -18.14 -1.74
CA GLY A 216 16.98 -18.68 -0.89
C GLY A 216 17.98 -17.62 -0.41
N ALA A 217 17.54 -16.36 -0.31
CA ALA A 217 18.38 -15.25 0.08
C ALA A 217 18.45 -15.08 1.61
N SER A 218 19.58 -14.56 2.11
CA SER A 218 19.70 -14.21 3.52
C SER A 218 19.03 -12.85 3.79
N ARG A 219 18.79 -12.54 5.06
CA ARG A 219 18.25 -11.22 5.46
C ARG A 219 19.19 -10.09 5.00
N GLU A 220 20.48 -10.28 5.12
CA GLU A 220 21.52 -9.31 4.72
C GLU A 220 21.50 -9.01 3.22
N ASP A 221 20.89 -9.87 2.41
CA ASP A 221 20.71 -9.67 0.97
C ASP A 221 19.47 -8.85 0.61
N THR A 222 18.68 -8.43 1.60
CA THR A 222 17.45 -7.66 1.38
C THR A 222 17.64 -6.17 1.70
N VAL A 223 17.03 -5.32 0.88
CA VAL A 223 17.00 -3.85 1.06
C VAL A 223 15.57 -3.38 0.90
N GLY A 224 15.06 -2.62 1.87
CA GLY A 224 13.70 -2.06 1.83
C GLY A 224 13.71 -0.53 1.81
N PHE A 225 12.88 0.05 0.98
CA PHE A 225 12.68 1.50 0.86
C PHE A 225 11.23 1.85 1.20
N GLY A 226 11.03 2.82 2.08
CA GLY A 226 9.71 3.27 2.50
C GLY A 226 9.72 4.68 3.07
N ASP A 227 8.53 5.22 3.34
CA ASP A 227 8.37 6.58 3.88
C ASP A 227 7.33 6.68 5.00
N SER A 228 6.40 5.74 5.11
CA SER A 228 5.30 5.84 6.05
C SER A 228 5.24 4.66 7.03
N MET A 229 4.41 4.80 8.08
CA MET A 229 4.36 3.79 9.15
C MET A 229 3.80 2.43 8.70
N ASN A 230 3.16 2.35 7.54
CA ASN A 230 2.76 1.07 6.95
C ASN A 230 3.94 0.25 6.41
N ASP A 231 5.16 0.88 6.32
CA ASP A 231 6.40 0.22 5.91
C ASP A 231 7.17 -0.36 7.11
N LEU A 232 6.71 -0.13 8.33
CA LEU A 232 7.43 -0.49 9.55
C LEU A 232 7.85 -1.97 9.57
N GLU A 233 6.94 -2.87 9.23
CA GLU A 233 7.23 -4.30 9.28
C GLU A 233 8.20 -4.70 8.15
N MET A 234 8.11 -4.10 6.96
CA MET A 234 9.12 -4.26 5.91
C MET A 234 10.50 -3.80 6.42
N MET A 235 10.60 -2.59 7.00
CA MET A 235 11.84 -2.03 7.51
C MET A 235 12.49 -2.90 8.59
N ARG A 236 11.70 -3.52 9.46
CA ARG A 236 12.18 -4.44 10.50
C ARG A 236 12.67 -5.77 9.95
N THR A 237 12.10 -6.21 8.82
CA THR A 237 12.37 -7.52 8.22
C THR A 237 13.62 -7.52 7.35
N VAL A 238 13.86 -6.46 6.58
CA VAL A 238 15.02 -6.37 5.68
C VAL A 238 16.36 -6.26 6.42
N GLY A 239 17.44 -6.59 5.72
CA GLY A 239 18.80 -6.45 6.22
C GLY A 239 19.32 -5.01 6.19
N THR A 240 18.84 -4.21 5.22
CA THR A 240 19.14 -2.76 5.14
C THR A 240 17.84 -2.01 4.89
N SER A 241 17.47 -1.15 5.81
CA SER A 241 16.28 -0.32 5.74
C SER A 241 16.62 1.12 5.35
N VAL A 242 15.91 1.67 4.38
CA VAL A 242 16.12 3.02 3.86
C VAL A 242 14.82 3.83 3.94
N CYS A 243 14.82 4.90 4.71
CA CYS A 243 13.69 5.82 4.78
C CYS A 243 13.92 7.05 3.91
N MET A 244 12.88 7.48 3.20
CA MET A 244 12.92 8.72 2.43
C MET A 244 12.90 9.94 3.36
N ALA A 245 13.55 11.05 2.96
CA ALA A 245 13.58 12.29 3.78
C ALA A 245 12.17 12.91 3.98
N ASN A 246 11.27 12.68 3.04
CA ASN A 246 9.85 13.06 3.19
C ASN A 246 9.05 12.14 4.12
N GLY A 247 9.67 11.07 4.62
CA GLY A 247 8.98 10.07 5.42
C GLY A 247 8.70 10.48 6.86
N ALA A 248 7.95 9.64 7.57
CA ALA A 248 7.59 9.83 8.96
C ALA A 248 8.82 9.83 9.88
N GLU A 249 8.89 10.76 10.83
CA GLU A 249 10.03 10.87 11.77
C GLU A 249 10.27 9.57 12.57
N ALA A 250 9.18 8.90 12.96
CA ALA A 250 9.27 7.62 13.66
C ALA A 250 9.92 6.52 12.79
N LEU A 251 9.66 6.52 11.49
CA LEU A 251 10.26 5.56 10.56
C LEU A 251 11.73 5.90 10.28
N LYS A 252 12.06 7.20 10.12
CA LYS A 252 13.44 7.67 9.96
C LYS A 252 14.32 7.28 11.15
N ALA A 253 13.77 7.35 12.35
CA ALA A 253 14.49 6.99 13.58
C ALA A 253 14.84 5.49 13.68
N LEU A 254 14.15 4.64 12.92
CA LEU A 254 14.35 3.18 12.90
C LEU A 254 15.16 2.70 11.68
N ALA A 255 15.26 3.53 10.63
CA ALA A 255 15.94 3.17 9.40
C ALA A 255 17.47 3.20 9.55
N ASP A 256 18.16 2.26 8.89
CA ASP A 256 19.64 2.24 8.83
C ASP A 256 20.18 3.42 8.02
N LEU A 257 19.40 3.91 7.06
CA LEU A 257 19.77 5.02 6.20
C LEU A 257 18.56 5.92 5.93
N VAL A 258 18.75 7.23 6.02
CA VAL A 258 17.83 8.22 5.47
C VAL A 258 18.42 8.75 4.16
N CYS A 259 17.67 8.66 3.06
CA CYS A 259 18.06 9.21 1.76
C CYS A 259 17.26 10.48 1.44
N PRO A 260 17.66 11.29 0.44
CA PRO A 260 16.87 12.44 0.02
C PRO A 260 15.43 12.06 -0.35
N SER A 261 14.56 13.06 -0.47
CA SER A 261 13.15 12.85 -0.81
C SER A 261 12.97 12.30 -2.24
N VAL A 262 11.78 11.78 -2.52
CA VAL A 262 11.42 11.33 -3.88
C VAL A 262 11.59 12.45 -4.93
N SER A 263 11.39 13.70 -4.54
CA SER A 263 11.54 14.87 -5.42
C SER A 263 12.99 15.32 -5.62
N GLU A 264 13.94 14.72 -4.90
CA GLU A 264 15.39 15.05 -4.93
C GLU A 264 16.22 13.86 -5.40
N ASP A 265 15.63 12.98 -6.22
CA ASP A 265 16.26 11.76 -6.74
C ASP A 265 16.72 10.79 -5.65
N GLY A 266 16.03 10.77 -4.51
CA GLY A 266 16.44 10.05 -3.32
C GLY A 266 16.68 8.57 -3.54
N LEU A 267 15.81 7.89 -4.30
CA LEU A 267 15.94 6.47 -4.62
C LEU A 267 17.23 6.18 -5.40
N ALA A 268 17.48 6.93 -6.48
CA ALA A 268 18.67 6.76 -7.31
C ALA A 268 19.96 6.99 -6.52
N ARG A 269 20.01 8.06 -5.72
CA ARG A 269 21.17 8.36 -4.85
C ARG A 269 21.41 7.28 -3.77
N ALA A 270 20.35 6.71 -3.23
CA ALA A 270 20.49 5.62 -2.27
C ALA A 270 20.98 4.34 -2.96
N PHE A 271 20.52 4.05 -4.18
CA PHE A 271 21.00 2.91 -4.95
C PHE A 271 22.50 3.01 -5.24
N GLU A 272 23.00 4.20 -5.60
CA GLU A 272 24.43 4.46 -5.75
C GLU A 272 25.19 4.26 -4.44
N LYS A 273 24.72 4.90 -3.36
CA LYS A 273 25.35 4.82 -2.03
C LYS A 273 25.48 3.39 -1.50
N LEU A 274 24.48 2.56 -1.79
CA LEU A 274 24.43 1.14 -1.39
C LEU A 274 25.09 0.20 -2.41
N ASN A 275 25.72 0.72 -3.47
CA ASN A 275 26.34 -0.06 -4.56
C ASN A 275 25.36 -1.05 -5.24
N LEU A 276 24.09 -0.67 -5.35
CA LEU A 276 23.07 -1.46 -6.04
C LEU A 276 23.12 -1.23 -7.57
N ILE A 277 23.69 -0.10 -7.98
CA ILE A 277 23.90 0.31 -9.39
C ILE A 277 25.32 0.78 -9.63
#